data_a25a810e687a02eed2831c92bc3ef747
#
_entry.id   a25a810e687a02eed2831c92bc3ef747
#
_cell.length_a   1.000
_cell.length_b   1.000
_cell.length_c   1.000
_cell.angle_alpha   90.00
_cell.angle_beta   90.00
_cell.angle_gamma   90.00
#
_symmetry.space_group_name_H-M   'P 1'
#
loop_
_entity.id
_entity.type
_entity.pdbx_description
1 polymer ?
#
loop_
_entity_poly.entity_id
_entity_poly.type
_entity_poly.pdbx_seq_one_letter_code
_entity_poly.pdbx_strand_id
1 'polypeptide(L)'
;MRSSNLIFIAGLIFILLTDTIFWIQLKQYLNKKWQILLYGLHTLFFICTLILFQYSVSRLKGPDSYFWIEKLIGLLFLFYTPKLIYTVFNGIGLLLRRCCQRISKLIRLFSGILAGALFLILLYSLTLGRYNYKIETVNLTLENLPAEFDHFKIVQLSDIHLGSFGERYAEISRGSQSFTTGHHCIYRRYGQ
;
A
#
# COMPACT_ATOMS: atom_id res chain seq x y z
N MET A 1 -19.68 16.10 0.78
CA MET A 1 -18.71 17.19 1.04
C MET A 1 -18.29 17.32 2.52
N ARG A 2 -19.21 17.17 3.49
CA ARG A 2 -18.84 17.32 4.92
C ARG A 2 -17.92 16.20 5.46
N SER A 3 -18.12 14.96 5.03
CA SER A 3 -17.31 13.79 5.44
C SER A 3 -15.87 13.80 4.88
N SER A 4 -15.68 14.24 3.63
CA SER A 4 -14.34 14.29 3.02
C SER A 4 -13.42 15.32 3.69
N ASN A 5 -13.98 16.45 4.11
CA ASN A 5 -13.22 17.47 4.84
C ASN A 5 -12.83 17.00 6.25
N LEU A 6 -13.68 16.21 6.91
CA LEU A 6 -13.35 15.61 8.20
C LEU A 6 -12.18 14.62 8.09
N ILE A 7 -12.19 13.77 7.07
CA ILE A 7 -11.09 12.81 6.81
C ILE A 7 -9.78 13.56 6.52
N PHE A 8 -9.85 14.64 5.73
CA PHE A 8 -8.69 15.48 5.45
C PHE A 8 -8.10 16.11 6.72
N ILE A 9 -8.94 16.73 7.54
CA ILE A 9 -8.50 17.36 8.81
C ILE A 9 -7.90 16.30 9.75
N ALA A 10 -8.55 15.14 9.89
CA ALA A 10 -8.04 14.05 10.71
C ALA A 10 -6.69 13.53 10.19
N GLY A 11 -6.53 13.38 8.88
CA GLY A 11 -5.26 13.01 8.24
C GLY A 11 -4.16 14.06 8.47
N LEU A 12 -4.49 15.34 8.37
CA LEU A 12 -3.54 16.42 8.64
C LEU A 12 -3.06 16.42 10.09
N ILE A 13 -4.01 16.30 11.05
CA ILE A 13 -3.69 16.19 12.48
C ILE A 13 -2.81 14.96 12.74
N PHE A 14 -3.14 13.81 12.13
CA PHE A 14 -2.38 12.57 12.27
C PHE A 14 -0.94 12.74 11.77
N ILE A 15 -0.73 13.32 10.58
CA ILE A 15 0.59 13.60 10.02
C ILE A 15 1.39 14.51 10.96
N LEU A 16 0.83 15.67 11.32
CA LEU A 16 1.52 16.64 12.15
C LEU A 16 1.87 16.10 13.55
N LEU A 17 0.95 15.37 14.16
CA LEU A 17 1.16 14.78 15.48
C LEU A 17 2.26 13.69 15.42
N THR A 18 2.16 12.78 14.46
CA THR A 18 3.14 11.70 14.28
C THR A 18 4.53 12.28 13.97
N ASP A 19 4.60 13.27 13.09
CA ASP A 19 5.86 13.93 12.73
C ASP A 19 6.46 14.68 13.91
N THR A 20 5.66 15.40 14.67
CA THR A 20 6.14 16.12 15.85
C THR A 20 6.71 15.17 16.90
N ILE A 21 6.01 14.09 17.24
CA ILE A 21 6.49 13.12 18.24
C ILE A 21 7.74 12.41 17.72
N PHE A 22 7.77 11.99 16.46
CA PHE A 22 8.93 11.36 15.84
C PHE A 22 10.12 12.32 15.81
N TRP A 23 9.90 13.60 15.48
CA TRP A 23 10.93 14.63 15.52
C TRP A 23 11.56 14.80 16.91
N ILE A 24 10.72 14.88 17.95
CA ILE A 24 11.21 15.00 19.35
C ILE A 24 12.12 13.82 19.70
N GLN A 25 11.78 12.62 19.24
CA GLN A 25 12.59 11.41 19.47
C GLN A 25 13.87 11.38 18.63
N LEU A 26 13.82 11.92 17.41
CA LEU A 26 14.89 11.84 16.43
C LEU A 26 15.92 12.96 16.58
N LYS A 27 15.52 14.17 17.01
CA LYS A 27 16.36 15.37 17.06
C LYS A 27 17.66 15.18 17.85
N GLN A 28 17.68 14.28 18.83
CA GLN A 28 18.88 13.96 19.61
C GLN A 28 19.97 13.27 18.77
N TYR A 29 19.62 12.70 17.61
CA TYR A 29 20.54 12.02 16.69
C TYR A 29 20.88 12.88 15.47
N LEU A 30 20.13 13.97 15.24
CA LEU A 30 20.27 14.86 14.08
C LEU A 30 21.07 16.09 14.49
N ASN A 31 22.36 16.09 14.14
CA ASN A 31 23.26 17.20 14.50
C ASN A 31 23.55 18.16 13.33
N LYS A 32 23.18 17.79 12.09
CA LYS A 32 23.50 18.59 10.90
C LYS A 32 22.26 19.32 10.38
N LYS A 33 22.42 20.57 9.98
CA LYS A 33 21.34 21.43 9.45
C LYS A 33 20.62 20.82 8.25
N TRP A 34 21.34 20.14 7.36
CA TRP A 34 20.76 19.48 6.20
C TRP A 34 19.79 18.32 6.57
N GLN A 35 20.05 17.60 7.69
CA GLN A 35 19.17 16.54 8.18
C GLN A 35 17.84 17.13 8.67
N ILE A 36 17.91 18.29 9.32
CA ILE A 36 16.70 19.03 9.76
C ILE A 36 15.90 19.48 8.55
N LEU A 37 16.59 20.03 7.52
CA LEU A 37 15.97 20.46 6.28
C LEU A 37 15.29 19.29 5.55
N LEU A 38 15.98 18.15 5.41
CA LEU A 38 15.42 16.94 4.79
C LEU A 38 14.18 16.44 5.52
N TYR A 39 14.19 16.48 6.86
CA TYR A 39 13.02 16.10 7.63
C TYR A 39 11.84 17.05 7.41
N GLY A 40 12.08 18.36 7.38
CA GLY A 40 11.06 19.36 7.05
C GLY A 40 10.49 19.18 5.65
N LEU A 41 11.35 18.89 4.65
CA LEU A 41 10.93 18.59 3.28
C LEU A 41 10.08 17.30 3.21
N HIS A 42 10.44 16.27 3.98
CA HIS A 42 9.63 15.06 4.10
C HIS A 42 8.21 15.36 4.61
N THR A 43 8.09 16.10 5.71
CA THR A 43 6.77 16.47 6.26
C THR A 43 5.97 17.31 5.26
N LEU A 44 6.60 18.30 4.63
CA LEU A 44 5.97 19.13 3.60
C LEU A 44 5.47 18.28 2.42
N PHE A 45 6.29 17.34 1.94
CA PHE A 45 5.92 16.42 0.87
C PHE A 45 4.64 15.64 1.20
N PHE A 46 4.51 15.11 2.43
CA PHE A 46 3.31 14.36 2.82
C PHE A 46 2.08 15.24 3.05
N ILE A 47 2.26 16.50 3.48
CA ILE A 47 1.15 17.47 3.52
C ILE A 47 0.66 17.75 2.09
N CYS A 48 1.57 17.98 1.14
CA CYS A 48 1.22 18.14 -0.26
C CYS A 48 0.51 16.89 -0.83
N THR A 49 1.00 15.70 -0.48
CA THR A 49 0.37 14.42 -0.86
C THR A 49 -1.08 14.33 -0.34
N LEU A 50 -1.33 14.74 0.91
CA LEU A 50 -2.67 14.75 1.48
C LEU A 50 -3.58 15.77 0.79
N ILE A 51 -3.07 16.93 0.42
CA ILE A 51 -3.81 17.95 -0.35
C ILE A 51 -4.17 17.41 -1.73
N LEU A 52 -3.22 16.76 -2.42
CA LEU A 52 -3.47 16.13 -3.72
C LEU A 52 -4.51 15.00 -3.61
N PHE A 53 -4.46 14.20 -2.56
CA PHE A 53 -5.46 13.18 -2.27
C PHE A 53 -6.86 13.79 -2.13
N GLN A 54 -7.00 14.85 -1.30
CA GLN A 54 -8.26 15.56 -1.12
C GLN A 54 -8.78 16.16 -2.43
N TYR A 55 -7.90 16.73 -3.25
CA TYR A 55 -8.24 17.24 -4.57
C TYR A 55 -8.72 16.12 -5.50
N SER A 56 -8.01 14.98 -5.53
CA SER A 56 -8.36 13.83 -6.35
C SER A 56 -9.74 13.26 -5.98
N VAL A 57 -10.02 13.09 -4.69
CA VAL A 57 -11.31 12.61 -4.21
C VAL A 57 -12.46 13.56 -4.55
N SER A 58 -12.22 14.88 -4.53
CA SER A 58 -13.26 15.89 -4.72
C SER A 58 -13.53 16.25 -6.19
N ARG A 59 -12.55 16.11 -7.06
CA ARG A 59 -12.60 16.63 -8.45
C ARG A 59 -12.53 15.57 -9.53
N LEU A 60 -11.73 14.53 -9.33
CA LEU A 60 -11.57 13.48 -10.32
C LEU A 60 -12.73 12.48 -10.22
N LYS A 61 -13.39 12.25 -11.35
CA LYS A 61 -14.43 11.24 -11.50
C LYS A 61 -14.00 10.29 -12.60
N GLY A 62 -13.99 8.99 -12.32
CA GLY A 62 -13.67 7.97 -13.30
C GLY A 62 -12.55 7.00 -12.85
N PRO A 63 -12.19 6.02 -13.70
CA PRO A 63 -11.20 4.98 -13.37
C PRO A 63 -9.82 5.54 -13.00
N ASP A 64 -9.38 6.60 -13.67
CA ASP A 64 -8.06 7.20 -13.44
C ASP A 64 -7.92 7.82 -12.05
N SER A 65 -9.02 8.28 -11.45
CA SER A 65 -8.99 8.83 -10.09
C SER A 65 -8.66 7.76 -9.05
N TYR A 66 -9.16 6.54 -9.22
CA TYR A 66 -8.88 5.42 -8.31
C TYR A 66 -7.41 5.03 -8.33
N PHE A 67 -6.78 5.06 -9.51
CA PHE A 67 -5.36 4.79 -9.66
C PHE A 67 -4.50 5.76 -8.83
N TRP A 68 -4.75 7.07 -8.93
CA TRP A 68 -4.01 8.07 -8.17
C TRP A 68 -4.29 8.02 -6.67
N ILE A 69 -5.56 7.83 -6.29
CA ILE A 69 -5.96 7.70 -4.89
C ILE A 69 -5.24 6.52 -4.23
N GLU A 70 -5.20 5.37 -4.89
CA GLU A 70 -4.52 4.18 -4.39
C GLU A 70 -3.01 4.40 -4.21
N LYS A 71 -2.35 5.04 -5.18
CA LYS A 71 -0.92 5.39 -5.09
C LYS A 71 -0.63 6.32 -3.92
N LEU A 72 -1.44 7.36 -3.73
CA LEU A 72 -1.27 8.31 -2.64
C LEU A 72 -1.50 7.64 -1.26
N ILE A 73 -2.53 6.80 -1.15
CA ILE A 73 -2.76 6.02 0.08
C ILE A 73 -1.61 5.05 0.33
N GLY A 74 -1.18 4.29 -0.68
CA GLY A 74 -0.06 3.37 -0.58
C GLY A 74 1.23 4.05 -0.10
N LEU A 75 1.52 5.25 -0.62
CA LEU A 75 2.66 6.05 -0.21
C LEU A 75 2.56 6.49 1.27
N LEU A 76 1.38 6.95 1.70
CA LEU A 76 1.16 7.29 3.11
C LEU A 76 1.36 6.07 4.02
N PHE A 77 0.77 4.93 3.68
CA PHE A 77 0.94 3.69 4.45
C PHE A 77 2.40 3.25 4.52
N LEU A 78 3.13 3.30 3.40
CA LEU A 78 4.53 2.89 3.32
C LEU A 78 5.42 3.64 4.33
N PHE A 79 5.21 4.94 4.49
CA PHE A 79 6.07 5.75 5.35
C PHE A 79 5.52 5.92 6.77
N TYR A 80 4.21 6.12 6.92
CA TYR A 80 3.64 6.43 8.24
C TYR A 80 3.41 5.20 9.12
N THR A 81 3.15 4.02 8.55
CA THR A 81 2.96 2.81 9.37
C THR A 81 4.25 2.41 10.10
N PRO A 82 5.43 2.27 9.43
CA PRO A 82 6.68 1.99 10.13
C PRO A 82 7.07 3.11 11.10
N LYS A 83 6.83 4.37 10.72
CA LYS A 83 7.12 5.54 11.56
C LYS A 83 6.30 5.54 12.84
N LEU A 84 5.00 5.20 12.75
CA LEU A 84 4.12 5.08 13.90
C LEU A 84 4.59 3.97 14.85
N ILE A 85 4.89 2.78 14.31
CA ILE A 85 5.40 1.64 15.07
C ILE A 85 6.69 2.02 15.80
N TYR A 86 7.64 2.63 15.07
CA TYR A 86 8.88 3.12 15.69
C TYR A 86 8.59 4.10 16.82
N THR A 87 7.74 5.09 16.57
CA THR A 87 7.42 6.16 17.52
C THR A 87 6.83 5.61 18.82
N VAL A 88 5.91 4.65 18.71
CA VAL A 88 5.26 4.02 19.87
C VAL A 88 6.27 3.21 20.69
N PHE A 89 6.96 2.26 20.06
CA PHE A 89 7.90 1.38 20.77
C PHE A 89 9.11 2.13 21.32
N ASN A 90 9.68 3.06 20.55
CA ASN A 90 10.76 3.90 21.03
C ASN A 90 10.31 4.82 22.17
N GLY A 91 9.08 5.32 22.13
CA GLY A 91 8.46 6.08 23.22
C GLY A 91 8.35 5.26 24.50
N ILE A 92 7.87 4.01 24.42
CA ILE A 92 7.85 3.06 25.54
C ILE A 92 9.26 2.86 26.09
N GLY A 93 10.23 2.64 25.20
CA GLY A 93 11.64 2.51 25.59
C GLY A 93 12.16 3.74 26.35
N LEU A 94 11.81 4.95 25.91
CA LEU A 94 12.20 6.20 26.60
C LEU A 94 11.56 6.33 27.99
N LEU A 95 10.29 5.93 28.14
CA LEU A 95 9.61 5.93 29.45
C LEU A 95 10.29 4.96 30.44
N LEU A 96 10.67 3.77 29.97
CA LEU A 96 11.33 2.76 30.79
C LEU A 96 12.80 3.07 31.10
N ARG A 97 13.39 4.09 30.49
CA ARG A 97 14.79 4.48 30.70
C ARG A 97 15.15 4.75 32.16
N ARG A 98 14.18 5.28 32.93
CA ARG A 98 14.38 5.60 34.35
C ARG A 98 14.36 4.34 35.23
N CYS A 99 13.61 3.30 34.83
CA CYS A 99 13.47 2.09 35.64
C CYS A 99 14.51 1.02 35.26
N CYS A 100 14.74 0.79 33.96
CA CYS A 100 15.65 -0.25 33.50
C CYS A 100 16.33 0.15 32.18
N GLN A 101 17.59 0.59 32.26
CA GLN A 101 18.33 1.06 31.09
C GLN A 101 18.60 -0.04 30.04
N ARG A 102 18.80 -1.31 30.47
CA ARG A 102 19.02 -2.42 29.55
C ARG A 102 17.78 -2.70 28.70
N ILE A 103 16.63 -2.82 29.35
CA ILE A 103 15.34 -3.05 28.68
C ILE A 103 15.02 -1.89 27.74
N SER A 104 15.22 -0.65 28.19
CA SER A 104 15.04 0.55 27.36
C SER A 104 15.86 0.48 26.06
N LYS A 105 17.14 0.13 26.14
CA LYS A 105 18.02 0.01 24.97
C LYS A 105 17.53 -1.10 24.01
N LEU A 106 17.14 -2.26 24.55
CA LEU A 106 16.64 -3.38 23.76
C LEU A 106 15.33 -3.02 23.01
N ILE A 107 14.36 -2.40 23.71
CA ILE A 107 13.10 -1.98 23.09
C ILE A 107 13.35 -0.95 21.98
N ARG A 108 14.25 -0.01 22.18
CA ARG A 108 14.59 1.01 21.18
C ARG A 108 15.31 0.42 19.96
N LEU A 109 16.20 -0.55 20.16
CA LEU A 109 16.82 -1.29 19.07
C LEU A 109 15.77 -2.11 18.31
N PHE A 110 14.93 -2.83 19.04
CA PHE A 110 13.84 -3.62 18.45
C PHE A 110 12.87 -2.76 17.66
N SER A 111 12.54 -1.55 18.16
CA SER A 111 11.65 -0.62 17.42
C SER A 111 12.20 -0.23 16.05
N GLY A 112 13.52 -0.01 15.96
CA GLY A 112 14.18 0.29 14.69
C GLY A 112 14.15 -0.89 13.71
N ILE A 113 14.48 -2.09 14.21
CA ILE A 113 14.47 -3.32 13.41
C ILE A 113 13.04 -3.62 12.90
N LEU A 114 12.06 -3.55 13.79
CA LEU A 114 10.66 -3.81 13.45
C LEU A 114 10.13 -2.81 12.42
N ALA A 115 10.40 -1.52 12.60
CA ALA A 115 10.01 -0.49 11.65
C ALA A 115 10.68 -0.68 10.28
N GLY A 116 11.98 -1.02 10.27
CA GLY A 116 12.71 -1.31 9.03
C GLY A 116 12.18 -2.53 8.30
N ALA A 117 11.93 -3.63 9.03
CA ALA A 117 11.34 -4.84 8.45
C ALA A 117 9.95 -4.57 7.86
N LEU A 118 9.11 -3.84 8.61
CA LEU A 118 7.78 -3.47 8.14
C LEU A 118 7.82 -2.57 6.91
N PHE A 119 8.75 -1.61 6.86
CA PHE A 119 8.96 -0.78 5.66
C PHE A 119 9.31 -1.64 4.44
N LEU A 120 10.24 -2.60 4.57
CA LEU A 120 10.64 -3.48 3.47
C LEU A 120 9.49 -4.40 3.02
N ILE A 121 8.70 -4.94 3.94
CA ILE A 121 7.53 -5.77 3.64
C ILE A 121 6.49 -4.95 2.86
N LEU A 122 6.17 -3.74 3.33
CA LEU A 122 5.23 -2.85 2.66
C LEU A 122 5.75 -2.41 1.28
N LEU A 123 7.03 -2.09 1.17
CA LEU A 123 7.67 -1.73 -0.09
C LEU A 123 7.57 -2.90 -1.10
N TYR A 124 7.90 -4.12 -0.66
CA TYR A 124 7.75 -5.31 -1.49
C TYR A 124 6.29 -5.53 -1.92
N SER A 125 5.34 -5.44 -0.99
CA SER A 125 3.92 -5.63 -1.27
C SER A 125 3.36 -4.62 -2.27
N LEU A 126 3.77 -3.36 -2.15
CA LEU A 126 3.31 -2.28 -3.03
C LEU A 126 3.97 -2.29 -4.42
N THR A 127 5.17 -2.87 -4.54
CA THR A 127 5.93 -2.88 -5.79
C THR A 127 5.84 -4.21 -6.52
N LEU A 128 6.35 -5.29 -5.92
CA LEU A 128 6.49 -6.60 -6.54
C LEU A 128 5.33 -7.55 -6.20
N GLY A 129 4.93 -7.61 -4.92
CA GLY A 129 3.93 -8.57 -4.44
C GLY A 129 2.57 -8.41 -5.10
N ARG A 130 2.22 -7.17 -5.44
CA ARG A 130 0.99 -6.81 -6.14
C ARG A 130 0.84 -7.47 -7.53
N TYR A 131 1.95 -7.82 -8.17
CA TYR A 131 1.97 -8.36 -9.55
C TYR A 131 2.29 -9.85 -9.59
N ASN A 132 2.34 -10.51 -8.44
CA ASN A 132 2.60 -11.94 -8.35
C ASN A 132 1.29 -12.72 -8.55
N TYR A 133 0.88 -12.90 -9.81
CA TYR A 133 -0.32 -13.65 -10.16
C TYR A 133 -0.07 -15.15 -10.06
N LYS A 134 -1.03 -15.86 -9.49
CA LYS A 134 -1.02 -17.33 -9.46
C LYS A 134 -1.96 -17.85 -10.53
N ILE A 135 -1.45 -18.68 -11.42
CA ILE A 135 -2.24 -19.40 -12.42
C ILE A 135 -2.54 -20.78 -11.82
N GLU A 136 -3.81 -21.08 -11.63
CA GLU A 136 -4.26 -22.39 -11.19
C GLU A 136 -4.91 -23.09 -12.37
N THR A 137 -4.45 -24.31 -12.70
CA THR A 137 -5.03 -25.15 -13.74
C THR A 137 -5.84 -26.25 -13.08
N VAL A 138 -7.12 -26.31 -13.41
CA VAL A 138 -8.04 -27.34 -12.93
C VAL A 138 -8.51 -28.15 -14.14
N ASN A 139 -8.25 -29.45 -14.14
CA ASN A 139 -8.77 -30.36 -15.15
C ASN A 139 -10.15 -30.88 -14.68
N LEU A 140 -11.18 -30.62 -15.48
CA LEU A 140 -12.53 -31.11 -15.23
C LEU A 140 -12.86 -32.21 -16.25
N THR A 141 -13.26 -33.38 -15.77
CA THR A 141 -13.74 -34.46 -16.62
C THR A 141 -15.24 -34.56 -16.48
N LEU A 142 -15.96 -34.41 -17.57
CA LEU A 142 -17.41 -34.47 -17.62
C LEU A 142 -17.83 -35.65 -18.51
N GLU A 143 -18.57 -36.63 -17.96
CA GLU A 143 -18.91 -37.88 -18.63
C GLU A 143 -19.84 -37.71 -19.86
N ASN A 144 -20.66 -36.65 -19.88
CA ASN A 144 -21.65 -36.40 -20.91
C ASN A 144 -21.34 -35.17 -21.78
N LEU A 145 -20.05 -34.84 -21.91
CA LEU A 145 -19.65 -33.69 -22.75
C LEU A 145 -19.61 -34.12 -24.22
N PRO A 146 -20.26 -33.33 -25.14
CA PRO A 146 -20.12 -33.58 -26.58
C PRO A 146 -18.65 -33.54 -27.03
N ALA A 147 -18.29 -34.37 -28.03
CA ALA A 147 -16.90 -34.50 -28.49
C ALA A 147 -16.27 -33.18 -28.98
N GLU A 148 -17.10 -32.23 -29.41
CA GLU A 148 -16.66 -30.90 -29.85
C GLU A 148 -16.07 -30.06 -28.73
N PHE A 149 -16.34 -30.41 -27.47
CA PHE A 149 -15.81 -29.73 -26.28
C PHE A 149 -14.62 -30.46 -25.65
N ASP A 150 -14.14 -31.52 -26.26
CA ASP A 150 -12.93 -32.20 -25.79
C ASP A 150 -11.73 -31.25 -25.88
N HIS A 151 -10.93 -31.22 -24.80
CA HIS A 151 -9.81 -30.27 -24.62
C HIS A 151 -10.20 -28.79 -24.60
N PHE A 152 -11.50 -28.46 -24.37
CA PHE A 152 -11.93 -27.06 -24.26
C PHE A 152 -11.34 -26.39 -23.02
N LYS A 153 -10.75 -25.19 -23.19
CA LYS A 153 -10.12 -24.43 -22.10
C LYS A 153 -10.98 -23.24 -21.72
N ILE A 154 -11.30 -23.11 -20.43
CA ILE A 154 -12.01 -21.96 -19.88
C ILE A 154 -11.00 -21.17 -19.03
N VAL A 155 -10.82 -19.89 -19.36
CA VAL A 155 -10.01 -18.98 -18.55
C VAL A 155 -10.97 -18.14 -17.69
N GLN A 156 -10.86 -18.31 -16.37
CA GLN A 156 -11.60 -17.50 -15.41
C GLN A 156 -10.67 -16.47 -14.80
N LEU A 157 -11.01 -15.19 -14.91
CA LEU A 157 -10.33 -14.09 -14.26
C LEU A 157 -11.20 -13.62 -13.11
N SER A 158 -10.70 -13.72 -11.87
CA SER A 158 -11.40 -13.23 -10.66
C SER A 158 -10.65 -12.04 -10.06
N ASP A 159 -11.35 -11.24 -9.27
CA ASP A 159 -10.82 -10.12 -8.50
C ASP A 159 -10.08 -9.05 -9.32
N ILE A 160 -10.52 -8.80 -10.53
CA ILE A 160 -9.94 -7.75 -11.37
C ILE A 160 -10.43 -6.39 -10.89
N HIS A 161 -9.62 -5.73 -10.08
CA HIS A 161 -9.78 -4.33 -9.70
C HIS A 161 -9.30 -3.41 -10.83
N LEU A 162 -10.14 -3.18 -11.85
CA LEU A 162 -9.78 -2.47 -13.09
C LEU A 162 -9.15 -1.10 -12.86
N GLY A 163 -9.53 -0.39 -11.79
CA GLY A 163 -8.96 0.92 -11.46
C GLY A 163 -7.53 0.87 -10.89
N SER A 164 -7.08 -0.27 -10.38
CA SER A 164 -5.79 -0.37 -9.70
C SER A 164 -4.67 -0.95 -10.56
N PHE A 165 -4.99 -1.64 -11.65
CA PHE A 165 -3.99 -2.27 -12.53
C PHE A 165 -3.39 -1.35 -13.59
N GLY A 166 -4.03 -0.21 -13.92
CA GLY A 166 -3.55 0.74 -14.92
C GLY A 166 -3.25 0.07 -16.28
N GLU A 167 -2.13 0.45 -16.90
CA GLU A 167 -1.74 -0.06 -18.22
C GLU A 167 -1.40 -1.57 -18.25
N ARG A 168 -1.10 -2.19 -17.11
CA ARG A 168 -0.82 -3.64 -17.03
C ARG A 168 -2.05 -4.53 -17.22
N TYR A 169 -3.24 -3.96 -17.21
CA TYR A 169 -4.44 -4.69 -17.64
C TYR A 169 -4.27 -5.25 -19.06
N ALA A 170 -3.58 -4.52 -19.93
CA ALA A 170 -3.26 -4.97 -21.28
C ALA A 170 -2.30 -6.19 -21.31
N GLU A 171 -1.47 -6.40 -20.30
CA GLU A 171 -0.59 -7.60 -20.18
C GLU A 171 -1.41 -8.82 -19.74
N ILE A 172 -2.33 -8.65 -18.80
CA ILE A 172 -3.24 -9.73 -18.37
C ILE A 172 -4.16 -10.14 -19.53
N SER A 173 -4.69 -9.17 -20.27
CA SER A 173 -5.52 -9.45 -21.45
C SER A 173 -4.73 -10.10 -22.58
N ARG A 174 -3.47 -9.73 -22.80
CA ARG A 174 -2.57 -10.38 -23.75
C ARG A 174 -2.17 -11.79 -23.30
N GLY A 175 -1.89 -11.98 -22.01
CA GLY A 175 -1.64 -13.30 -21.43
C GLY A 175 -2.86 -14.22 -21.60
N SER A 176 -4.09 -13.73 -21.38
CA SER A 176 -5.30 -14.50 -21.62
C SER A 176 -5.53 -14.80 -23.12
N GLN A 177 -5.14 -13.89 -24.02
CA GLN A 177 -5.21 -14.09 -25.46
C GLN A 177 -4.19 -15.14 -25.99
N SER A 178 -3.02 -15.30 -25.35
CA SER A 178 -2.08 -16.34 -25.71
C SER A 178 -2.59 -17.76 -25.42
N PHE A 179 -3.62 -17.90 -24.58
CA PHE A 179 -4.35 -19.16 -24.37
C PHE A 179 -5.54 -19.35 -25.34
N THR A 180 -5.83 -18.37 -26.20
CA THR A 180 -7.05 -18.31 -27.03
C THR A 180 -6.88 -18.68 -28.49
N THR A 181 -6.03 -19.61 -28.85
CA THR A 181 -6.22 -20.31 -30.13
C THR A 181 -7.45 -21.24 -30.00
N GLY A 182 -8.66 -20.64 -30.09
CA GLY A 182 -9.92 -21.38 -30.22
C GLY A 182 -10.89 -21.35 -29.04
N HIS A 183 -10.75 -20.47 -28.03
CA HIS A 183 -11.55 -20.60 -26.80
C HIS A 183 -12.18 -19.30 -26.31
N HIS A 184 -13.38 -19.38 -25.72
CA HIS A 184 -14.10 -18.24 -25.15
C HIS A 184 -13.57 -17.86 -23.76
N CYS A 185 -13.32 -16.58 -23.53
CA CYS A 185 -12.98 -16.03 -22.23
C CYS A 185 -14.26 -15.59 -21.50
N ILE A 186 -14.59 -16.19 -20.36
CA ILE A 186 -15.73 -15.77 -19.54
C ILE A 186 -15.23 -14.83 -18.44
N TYR A 187 -15.59 -13.55 -18.55
CA TYR A 187 -15.38 -12.56 -17.51
C TYR A 187 -16.56 -12.57 -16.54
N ARG A 188 -16.31 -12.85 -15.27
CA ARG A 188 -17.33 -12.70 -14.21
C ARG A 188 -16.97 -11.51 -13.32
N ARG A 189 -17.81 -10.49 -13.38
CA ARG A 189 -17.76 -9.35 -12.45
C ARG A 189 -18.39 -9.80 -11.13
N TYR A 190 -17.62 -9.88 -10.06
CA TYR A 190 -18.16 -10.00 -8.69
C TYR A 190 -18.28 -8.62 -8.07
N GLY A 191 -19.48 -8.30 -7.60
CA GLY A 191 -19.77 -7.28 -6.60
C GLY A 191 -20.01 -5.87 -7.11
N GLN A 192 -21.25 -5.48 -7.04
CA GLN A 192 -21.65 -4.12 -6.67
C GLN A 192 -21.67 -4.03 -5.15
#